data_7d0a5b40ab8f8af2f5e52c1752bbba72
#
_entry.id   7d0a5b40ab8f8af2f5e52c1752bbba72
#
_cell.length_a   1.000
_cell.length_b   1.000
_cell.length_c   1.000
_cell.angle_alpha   90.00
_cell.angle_beta   90.00
_cell.angle_gamma   90.00
#
_symmetry.space_group_name_H-M   'P 1'
#
loop_
_entity.id
_entity.type
_entity.pdbx_description
1 polymer ?
#
loop_
_entity_poly.entity_id
_entity_poly.type
_entity_poly.pdbx_seq_one_letter_code
_entity_poly.pdbx_strand_id
1 'polypeptide(L)'
;MVLDFKEIPQANKGTGTQDTFELFTRDFLSFLGYRIVQDPDRGADGKKDLIVDEVIKGITSEYTIRWLVSCKHYAHSGTAVKDCDEINISERLKQHHCDGFMGVYSTLAATSLSGMLQGQEHYIIFDHEKIESYLLDSLDGHRIACRYFPNSFRQYQIENPSPAKIFDEQAEICCDFCGKNLLLESEHGNYVLLKEQNQQNDEYGKQYKGVYFACRGDCDNALEYIYRKKGLHFYGWESIDDLCIPSVWIEKIMAFINGIQQKQDMDADTFEKMKKLFINTFPYIARHLTQKERQRVKTLLSIPHF
;
A
#
# COMPACT_ATOMS: atom_id res chain seq x y z
N MET A 1 1.04 -14.70 5.39
CA MET A 1 1.75 -14.54 4.10
C MET A 1 0.73 -14.19 3.05
N VAL A 2 0.96 -13.13 2.34
CA VAL A 2 0.07 -12.53 1.33
C VAL A 2 0.52 -12.93 -0.08
N LEU A 3 1.83 -12.86 -0.34
CA LEU A 3 2.39 -13.22 -1.65
C LEU A 3 2.60 -14.74 -1.76
N ASP A 4 2.04 -15.33 -2.80
CA ASP A 4 2.22 -16.78 -3.06
C ASP A 4 3.45 -17.04 -3.94
N PHE A 5 4.54 -17.45 -3.33
CA PHE A 5 5.79 -17.75 -4.04
C PHE A 5 5.67 -18.92 -5.04
N LYS A 6 4.58 -19.69 -5.03
CA LYS A 6 4.30 -20.71 -6.06
C LYS A 6 3.93 -20.10 -7.41
N GLU A 7 3.58 -18.81 -7.46
CA GLU A 7 3.35 -18.10 -8.72
C GLU A 7 4.63 -17.95 -9.54
N ILE A 8 5.80 -18.01 -8.90
CA ILE A 8 7.09 -18.09 -9.59
C ILE A 8 7.29 -19.55 -10.02
N PRO A 9 7.45 -19.84 -11.33
CA PRO A 9 7.63 -21.19 -11.82
C PRO A 9 8.92 -21.83 -11.29
N GLN A 10 8.90 -23.14 -11.06
CA GLN A 10 10.13 -23.89 -10.80
C GLN A 10 11.01 -23.91 -12.05
N ALA A 11 12.34 -23.85 -11.84
CA ALA A 11 13.30 -24.00 -12.91
C ALA A 11 13.12 -25.34 -13.65
N ASN A 12 12.97 -25.25 -14.95
CA ASN A 12 12.97 -26.45 -15.79
C ASN A 12 14.39 -26.69 -16.35
N LYS A 13 15.13 -27.59 -15.72
CA LYS A 13 16.51 -27.92 -16.06
C LYS A 13 16.72 -28.41 -17.52
N GLY A 14 15.64 -28.79 -18.21
CA GLY A 14 15.70 -29.34 -19.57
C GLY A 14 15.58 -28.31 -20.70
N THR A 15 15.14 -27.07 -20.42
CA THR A 15 14.79 -26.10 -21.48
C THR A 15 15.87 -25.05 -21.76
N GLY A 16 16.93 -24.97 -20.95
CA GLY A 16 17.95 -23.89 -21.07
C GLY A 16 17.41 -22.49 -20.82
N THR A 17 16.19 -22.38 -20.31
CA THR A 17 15.60 -21.11 -19.87
C THR A 17 16.16 -20.70 -18.52
N GLN A 18 16.37 -19.41 -18.34
CA GLN A 18 16.86 -18.86 -17.09
C GLN A 18 15.86 -19.10 -15.95
N ASP A 19 16.36 -19.38 -14.74
CA ASP A 19 15.51 -19.58 -13.56
C ASP A 19 14.77 -18.27 -13.21
N THR A 20 13.45 -18.36 -13.17
CA THR A 20 12.59 -17.18 -12.89
C THR A 20 12.79 -16.69 -11.46
N PHE A 21 13.11 -17.56 -10.49
CA PHE A 21 13.37 -17.16 -9.12
C PHE A 21 14.72 -16.42 -8.99
N GLU A 22 15.72 -16.79 -9.76
CA GLU A 22 17.00 -16.06 -9.84
C GLU A 22 16.80 -14.66 -10.46
N LEU A 23 15.97 -14.56 -11.52
CA LEU A 23 15.58 -13.25 -12.09
C LEU A 23 14.81 -12.38 -11.11
N PHE A 24 13.88 -12.98 -10.37
CA PHE A 24 13.18 -12.30 -9.29
C PHE A 24 14.18 -11.78 -8.23
N THR A 25 15.11 -12.64 -7.80
CA THR A 25 16.14 -12.28 -6.81
C THR A 25 16.99 -11.10 -7.28
N ARG A 26 17.42 -11.10 -8.56
CA ARG A 26 18.15 -9.98 -9.16
C ARG A 26 17.36 -8.67 -9.06
N ASP A 27 16.09 -8.69 -9.48
CA ASP A 27 15.24 -7.51 -9.48
C ASP A 27 14.95 -7.03 -8.04
N PHE A 28 14.76 -7.96 -7.10
CA PHE A 28 14.57 -7.68 -5.68
C PHE A 28 15.81 -7.04 -5.05
N LEU A 29 17.00 -7.58 -5.28
CA LEU A 29 18.25 -7.02 -4.73
C LEU A 29 18.59 -5.67 -5.36
N SER A 30 18.32 -5.49 -6.66
CA SER A 30 18.45 -4.19 -7.32
C SER A 30 17.51 -3.14 -6.70
N PHE A 31 16.28 -3.53 -6.38
CA PHE A 31 15.31 -2.66 -5.69
C PHE A 31 15.79 -2.26 -4.28
N LEU A 32 16.44 -3.18 -3.54
CA LEU A 32 17.03 -2.88 -2.24
C LEU A 32 18.28 -1.98 -2.34
N GLY A 33 18.79 -1.69 -3.54
CA GLY A 33 19.94 -0.83 -3.77
C GLY A 33 21.27 -1.57 -3.94
N TYR A 34 21.28 -2.89 -3.98
CA TYR A 34 22.49 -3.66 -4.31
C TYR A 34 22.87 -3.48 -5.78
N ARG A 35 24.17 -3.34 -6.04
CA ARG A 35 24.71 -3.29 -7.41
C ARG A 35 24.95 -4.70 -7.92
N ILE A 36 24.28 -5.10 -8.99
CA ILE A 36 24.49 -6.39 -9.63
C ILE A 36 25.86 -6.40 -10.30
N VAL A 37 26.75 -7.28 -9.88
CA VAL A 37 28.11 -7.47 -10.43
C VAL A 37 28.11 -8.58 -11.46
N GLN A 38 27.40 -9.66 -11.16
CA GLN A 38 27.22 -10.77 -12.06
C GLN A 38 25.75 -11.21 -12.04
N ASP A 39 25.14 -11.19 -13.24
CA ASP A 39 23.78 -11.69 -13.48
C ASP A 39 23.72 -13.23 -13.33
N PRO A 40 22.50 -13.78 -13.11
CA PRO A 40 22.29 -15.22 -13.16
C PRO A 40 22.74 -15.82 -14.50
N ASP A 41 23.57 -16.84 -14.46
CA ASP A 41 24.09 -17.50 -15.64
C ASP A 41 23.15 -18.63 -16.15
N ARG A 42 23.27 -18.98 -17.42
CA ARG A 42 22.56 -20.12 -18.03
C ARG A 42 23.45 -21.35 -17.98
N GLY A 43 23.46 -22.10 -16.87
CA GLY A 43 24.24 -23.32 -16.81
C GLY A 43 24.66 -23.76 -15.40
N ALA A 44 25.48 -24.82 -15.30
CA ALA A 44 25.96 -25.35 -14.03
C ALA A 44 27.19 -24.56 -13.56
N ASP A 45 26.97 -23.44 -12.91
CA ASP A 45 28.04 -22.50 -12.56
C ASP A 45 28.41 -22.58 -11.09
N GLY A 46 29.46 -23.27 -10.77
CA GLY A 46 30.19 -23.18 -9.52
C GLY A 46 29.37 -23.00 -8.23
N LYS A 47 28.06 -23.27 -8.25
CA LYS A 47 27.11 -23.10 -7.14
C LYS A 47 26.96 -21.64 -6.63
N LYS A 48 27.02 -20.67 -7.54
CA LYS A 48 26.64 -19.29 -7.31
C LYS A 48 25.48 -18.96 -8.26
N ASP A 49 24.51 -18.20 -7.78
CA ASP A 49 23.39 -17.79 -8.62
C ASP A 49 23.57 -16.32 -9.07
N LEU A 50 24.07 -15.42 -8.16
CA LEU A 50 24.42 -14.03 -8.48
C LEU A 50 25.63 -13.59 -7.64
N ILE A 51 26.28 -12.48 -8.06
CA ILE A 51 27.19 -11.69 -7.23
C ILE A 51 26.70 -10.25 -7.22
N VAL A 52 26.60 -9.67 -6.01
CA VAL A 52 26.18 -8.29 -5.82
C VAL A 52 27.10 -7.54 -4.89
N ASP A 53 27.23 -6.23 -5.08
CA ASP A 53 27.96 -5.34 -4.20
C ASP A 53 27.00 -4.47 -3.41
N GLU A 54 27.23 -4.37 -2.11
CA GLU A 54 26.62 -3.42 -1.21
C GLU A 54 27.58 -2.25 -0.99
N VAL A 55 27.16 -1.04 -1.33
CA VAL A 55 27.97 0.16 -1.19
C VAL A 55 27.55 0.91 0.06
N ILE A 56 28.41 0.90 1.08
CA ILE A 56 28.17 1.56 2.37
C ILE A 56 28.92 2.89 2.39
N LYS A 57 28.16 3.98 2.43
CA LYS A 57 28.71 5.34 2.50
C LYS A 57 28.88 5.77 3.95
N GLY A 58 30.11 5.84 4.41
CA GLY A 58 30.48 6.46 5.67
C GLY A 58 30.67 7.97 5.53
N ILE A 59 31.00 8.66 6.63
CA ILE A 59 31.19 10.12 6.64
C ILE A 59 32.44 10.53 5.82
N THR A 60 33.49 9.72 5.85
CA THR A 60 34.81 10.05 5.22
C THR A 60 35.26 9.05 4.17
N SER A 61 34.59 7.93 4.04
CA SER A 61 34.98 6.82 3.13
C SER A 61 33.76 6.01 2.67
N GLU A 62 33.95 5.32 1.57
CA GLU A 62 32.98 4.40 1.01
C GLU A 62 33.55 2.97 1.10
N TYR A 63 32.75 2.02 1.57
CA TYR A 63 33.11 0.60 1.67
C TYR A 63 32.21 -0.20 0.75
N THR A 64 32.77 -1.23 0.13
CA THR A 64 31.99 -2.18 -0.68
C THR A 64 32.12 -3.55 -0.07
N ILE A 65 30.99 -4.17 0.24
CA ILE A 65 30.91 -5.58 0.63
C ILE A 65 30.39 -6.35 -0.56
N ARG A 66 31.13 -7.36 -1.00
CA ARG A 66 30.74 -8.23 -2.10
C ARG A 66 30.06 -9.48 -1.56
N TRP A 67 28.83 -9.73 -2.01
CA TRP A 67 27.98 -10.83 -1.57
C TRP A 67 27.90 -11.92 -2.60
N LEU A 68 28.13 -13.17 -2.17
CA LEU A 68 27.77 -14.38 -2.91
C LEU A 68 26.30 -14.68 -2.63
N VAL A 69 25.46 -14.61 -3.65
CA VAL A 69 24.02 -14.89 -3.52
C VAL A 69 23.72 -16.34 -3.89
N SER A 70 22.92 -17.01 -3.06
CA SER A 70 22.39 -18.35 -3.32
C SER A 70 20.85 -18.31 -3.26
N CYS A 71 20.21 -18.79 -4.31
CA CYS A 71 18.76 -18.82 -4.47
C CYS A 71 18.21 -20.25 -4.24
N LYS A 72 17.17 -20.38 -3.38
CA LYS A 72 16.47 -21.66 -3.20
C LYS A 72 14.97 -21.47 -3.35
N HIS A 73 14.43 -22.04 -4.40
CA HIS A 73 13.00 -21.95 -4.69
C HIS A 73 12.27 -23.23 -4.29
N TYR A 74 11.91 -23.33 -3.01
CA TYR A 74 11.23 -24.48 -2.40
C TYR A 74 9.75 -24.25 -2.11
N ALA A 75 9.15 -23.15 -2.57
CA ALA A 75 7.74 -22.83 -2.34
C ALA A 75 6.79 -23.96 -2.78
N HIS A 76 7.09 -24.64 -3.90
CA HIS A 76 6.25 -25.74 -4.40
C HIS A 76 6.29 -26.98 -3.51
N SER A 77 7.41 -27.29 -2.86
CA SER A 77 7.52 -28.39 -1.89
C SER A 77 7.09 -27.97 -0.48
N GLY A 78 7.15 -26.68 -0.18
CA GLY A 78 6.89 -26.13 1.15
C GLY A 78 7.94 -26.48 2.21
N THR A 79 9.09 -27.05 1.80
CA THR A 79 10.15 -27.44 2.73
C THR A 79 11.05 -26.25 3.07
N ALA A 80 11.50 -26.17 4.34
CA ALA A 80 12.49 -25.19 4.74
C ALA A 80 13.87 -25.50 4.15
N VAL A 81 14.66 -24.47 3.86
CA VAL A 81 16.04 -24.61 3.40
C VAL A 81 16.94 -25.03 4.56
N LYS A 82 17.66 -26.12 4.40
CA LYS A 82 18.51 -26.73 5.43
C LYS A 82 19.99 -26.46 5.17
N ASP A 83 20.82 -26.77 6.17
CA ASP A 83 22.28 -26.72 6.09
C ASP A 83 22.87 -27.58 4.94
N CYS A 84 22.27 -28.75 4.67
CA CYS A 84 22.66 -29.59 3.56
C CYS A 84 22.36 -29.00 2.16
N ASP A 85 21.50 -28.01 2.07
CA ASP A 85 21.19 -27.29 0.81
C ASP A 85 22.24 -26.19 0.50
N GLU A 86 23.01 -25.76 1.50
CA GLU A 86 24.03 -24.71 1.43
C GLU A 86 25.39 -25.20 1.89
N ILE A 87 26.01 -26.08 1.10
CA ILE A 87 27.30 -26.67 1.41
C ILE A 87 28.46 -25.79 0.95
N ASN A 88 29.63 -25.94 1.62
CA ASN A 88 30.93 -25.37 1.23
C ASN A 88 30.93 -23.85 1.06
N ILE A 89 30.15 -23.10 1.92
CA ILE A 89 30.02 -21.65 1.80
C ILE A 89 31.38 -20.94 1.85
N SER A 90 32.25 -21.27 2.81
CA SER A 90 33.56 -20.61 2.97
C SER A 90 34.50 -20.87 1.75
N GLU A 91 34.39 -22.02 1.10
CA GLU A 91 35.16 -22.32 -0.12
C GLU A 91 34.62 -21.55 -1.32
N ARG A 92 33.28 -21.47 -1.44
CA ARG A 92 32.59 -20.69 -2.49
C ARG A 92 32.91 -19.19 -2.37
N LEU A 93 32.91 -18.63 -1.15
CA LEU A 93 33.30 -17.23 -0.89
C LEU A 93 34.72 -16.96 -1.39
N LYS A 94 35.68 -17.80 -1.03
CA LYS A 94 37.09 -17.68 -1.48
C LYS A 94 37.21 -17.80 -3.00
N GLN A 95 36.55 -18.78 -3.61
CA GLN A 95 36.58 -19.03 -5.06
C GLN A 95 36.06 -17.82 -5.85
N HIS A 96 35.00 -17.15 -5.35
CA HIS A 96 34.36 -16.02 -6.03
C HIS A 96 34.81 -14.65 -5.53
N HIS A 97 35.82 -14.61 -4.64
CA HIS A 97 36.33 -13.37 -4.04
C HIS A 97 35.22 -12.52 -3.40
N CYS A 98 34.30 -13.17 -2.66
CA CYS A 98 33.21 -12.53 -1.95
C CYS A 98 33.50 -12.42 -0.46
N ASP A 99 33.02 -11.33 0.16
CA ASP A 99 33.21 -11.02 1.56
C ASP A 99 32.13 -11.64 2.44
N GLY A 100 30.93 -11.85 1.90
CA GLY A 100 29.77 -12.34 2.64
C GLY A 100 28.85 -13.27 1.83
N PHE A 101 28.05 -14.04 2.55
CA PHE A 101 27.05 -14.94 1.99
C PHE A 101 25.65 -14.36 2.13
N MET A 102 24.85 -14.43 1.05
CA MET A 102 23.47 -13.99 1.03
C MET A 102 22.57 -15.13 0.53
N GLY A 103 21.66 -15.61 1.40
CA GLY A 103 20.62 -16.57 1.02
C GLY A 103 19.32 -15.84 0.67
N VAL A 104 18.74 -16.16 -0.49
CA VAL A 104 17.41 -15.67 -0.90
C VAL A 104 16.52 -16.89 -1.12
N TYR A 105 15.48 -17.02 -0.27
CA TYR A 105 14.72 -18.26 -0.17
C TYR A 105 13.22 -17.99 -0.28
N SER A 106 12.55 -18.82 -1.07
CA SER A 106 11.08 -18.77 -1.19
C SER A 106 10.34 -19.49 -0.07
N THR A 107 11.06 -19.98 0.95
CA THR A 107 10.56 -20.59 2.18
C THR A 107 11.41 -20.15 3.36
N LEU A 108 11.09 -20.62 4.57
CA LEU A 108 11.91 -20.31 5.76
C LEU A 108 13.26 -21.02 5.71
N ALA A 109 14.27 -20.42 6.34
CA ALA A 109 15.53 -21.09 6.66
C ALA A 109 15.33 -21.97 7.91
N ALA A 110 15.85 -23.21 7.85
CA ALA A 110 15.83 -24.09 9.03
C ALA A 110 16.82 -23.61 10.10
N THR A 111 16.56 -23.93 11.36
CA THR A 111 17.43 -23.57 12.50
C THR A 111 18.85 -24.12 12.33
N SER A 112 19.01 -25.30 11.71
CA SER A 112 20.32 -25.89 11.42
C SER A 112 21.15 -25.00 10.47
N LEU A 113 20.52 -24.44 9.44
CA LEU A 113 21.18 -23.50 8.51
C LEU A 113 21.58 -22.19 9.22
N SER A 114 20.69 -21.62 10.01
CA SER A 114 20.98 -20.41 10.79
C SER A 114 22.14 -20.63 11.76
N GLY A 115 22.20 -21.79 12.41
CA GLY A 115 23.31 -22.17 13.30
C GLY A 115 24.64 -22.30 12.55
N MET A 116 24.64 -22.92 11.36
CA MET A 116 25.82 -23.05 10.51
C MET A 116 26.35 -21.69 10.05
N LEU A 117 25.46 -20.76 9.70
CA LEU A 117 25.82 -19.43 9.21
C LEU A 117 26.37 -18.51 10.28
N GLN A 118 26.10 -18.74 11.57
CA GLN A 118 26.72 -17.98 12.67
C GLN A 118 28.26 -18.07 12.69
N GLY A 119 28.84 -19.08 12.05
CA GLY A 119 30.28 -19.22 11.87
C GLY A 119 30.85 -18.38 10.71
N GLN A 120 30.04 -17.72 9.91
CA GLN A 120 30.49 -16.81 8.85
C GLN A 120 30.58 -15.38 9.38
N GLU A 121 31.57 -14.62 8.95
CA GLU A 121 31.79 -13.23 9.37
C GLU A 121 30.66 -12.31 8.89
N HIS A 122 30.23 -12.48 7.63
CA HIS A 122 29.12 -11.74 7.05
C HIS A 122 28.11 -12.70 6.41
N TYR A 123 26.86 -12.65 6.87
CA TYR A 123 25.77 -13.36 6.22
C TYR A 123 24.43 -12.64 6.36
N ILE A 124 23.60 -12.77 5.34
CA ILE A 124 22.22 -12.26 5.31
C ILE A 124 21.30 -13.36 4.75
N ILE A 125 20.11 -13.48 5.33
CA ILE A 125 19.04 -14.33 4.79
C ILE A 125 17.82 -13.47 4.53
N PHE A 126 17.35 -13.49 3.30
CA PHE A 126 16.03 -13.04 2.87
C PHE A 126 15.15 -14.26 2.64
N ASP A 127 14.36 -14.62 3.61
CA ASP A 127 13.29 -15.61 3.48
C ASP A 127 12.02 -14.96 2.92
N HIS A 128 11.02 -15.78 2.62
CA HIS A 128 9.77 -15.30 2.03
C HIS A 128 9.04 -14.25 2.88
N GLU A 129 9.14 -14.29 4.22
CA GLU A 129 8.50 -13.31 5.11
C GLU A 129 9.19 -11.94 5.01
N LYS A 130 10.52 -11.92 5.04
CA LYS A 130 11.28 -10.68 4.86
C LYS A 130 11.11 -10.10 3.47
N ILE A 131 11.16 -10.94 2.43
CA ILE A 131 10.95 -10.52 1.03
C ILE A 131 9.57 -9.87 0.90
N GLU A 132 8.50 -10.53 1.40
CA GLU A 132 7.15 -10.00 1.40
C GLU A 132 7.07 -8.64 2.09
N SER A 133 7.67 -8.49 3.28
CA SER A 133 7.68 -7.23 4.02
C SER A 133 8.28 -6.09 3.20
N TYR A 134 9.49 -6.28 2.61
CA TYR A 134 10.12 -5.26 1.77
C TYR A 134 9.32 -4.91 0.53
N LEU A 135 8.70 -5.91 -0.14
CA LEU A 135 7.94 -5.69 -1.36
C LEU A 135 6.62 -4.94 -1.11
N LEU A 136 5.98 -5.18 0.03
CA LEU A 136 4.70 -4.56 0.35
C LEU A 136 4.82 -3.17 1.01
N ASP A 137 6.02 -2.79 1.47
CA ASP A 137 6.25 -1.52 2.17
C ASP A 137 6.42 -0.31 1.23
N SER A 138 6.58 -0.52 -0.08
CA SER A 138 6.84 0.58 -1.02
C SER A 138 6.20 0.40 -2.39
N LEU A 139 5.96 1.52 -3.09
CA LEU A 139 5.42 1.49 -4.47
C LEU A 139 6.37 0.81 -5.47
N ASP A 140 7.67 0.94 -5.30
CA ASP A 140 8.64 0.27 -6.17
C ASP A 140 8.68 -1.23 -5.90
N GLY A 141 8.53 -1.64 -4.62
CA GLY A 141 8.31 -3.04 -4.24
C GLY A 141 7.03 -3.61 -4.85
N HIS A 142 5.94 -2.82 -4.89
CA HIS A 142 4.68 -3.22 -5.54
C HIS A 142 4.83 -3.52 -7.03
N ARG A 143 5.75 -2.84 -7.75
CA ARG A 143 6.03 -3.12 -9.18
C ARG A 143 6.63 -4.52 -9.36
N ILE A 144 7.54 -4.90 -8.46
CA ILE A 144 8.15 -6.25 -8.46
C ILE A 144 7.10 -7.28 -8.07
N ALA A 145 6.31 -7.00 -7.01
CA ALA A 145 5.23 -7.88 -6.58
C ALA A 145 4.21 -8.12 -7.70
N CYS A 146 3.79 -7.08 -8.43
CA CYS A 146 2.89 -7.20 -9.58
C CYS A 146 3.45 -8.08 -10.70
N ARG A 147 4.77 -8.03 -10.94
CA ARG A 147 5.43 -8.81 -11.99
C ARG A 147 5.54 -10.29 -11.66
N TYR A 148 5.91 -10.63 -10.42
CA TYR A 148 6.26 -11.99 -10.03
C TYR A 148 5.15 -12.72 -9.25
N PHE A 149 4.21 -11.98 -8.66
CA PHE A 149 3.08 -12.48 -7.86
C PHE A 149 1.75 -11.87 -8.32
N PRO A 150 1.38 -11.96 -9.61
CA PRO A 150 0.28 -11.18 -10.19
C PRO A 150 -1.07 -11.48 -9.55
N ASN A 151 -1.34 -12.73 -9.13
CA ASN A 151 -2.63 -13.11 -8.57
C ASN A 151 -2.75 -12.77 -7.08
N SER A 152 -1.78 -13.19 -6.27
CA SER A 152 -1.80 -12.92 -4.82
C SER A 152 -1.62 -11.44 -4.53
N PHE A 153 -0.77 -10.73 -5.28
CA PHE A 153 -0.63 -9.28 -5.15
C PHE A 153 -1.90 -8.52 -5.56
N ARG A 154 -2.58 -8.95 -6.63
CA ARG A 154 -3.86 -8.38 -7.01
C ARG A 154 -4.92 -8.56 -5.91
N GLN A 155 -4.97 -9.75 -5.28
CA GLN A 155 -5.86 -9.98 -4.14
C GLN A 155 -5.52 -9.07 -2.96
N TYR A 156 -4.23 -8.91 -2.65
CA TYR A 156 -3.76 -7.98 -1.63
C TYR A 156 -4.22 -6.54 -1.90
N GLN A 157 -4.07 -6.04 -3.13
CA GLN A 157 -4.50 -4.68 -3.50
C GLN A 157 -6.01 -4.47 -3.36
N ILE A 158 -6.82 -5.51 -3.62
CA ILE A 158 -8.28 -5.46 -3.44
C ILE A 158 -8.64 -5.33 -1.96
N GLU A 159 -7.93 -6.04 -1.09
CA GLU A 159 -8.20 -6.07 0.36
C GLU A 159 -7.51 -4.92 1.11
N ASN A 160 -6.40 -4.38 0.57
CA ASN A 160 -5.60 -3.31 1.17
C ASN A 160 -5.40 -2.16 0.16
N PRO A 161 -6.47 -1.44 -0.20
CA PRO A 161 -6.35 -0.36 -1.16
C PRO A 161 -5.56 0.81 -0.58
N SER A 162 -4.54 1.23 -1.30
CA SER A 162 -3.79 2.46 -0.98
C SER A 162 -4.30 3.62 -1.82
N PRO A 163 -4.35 4.86 -1.28
CA PRO A 163 -4.67 6.04 -2.07
C PRO A 163 -3.74 6.21 -3.27
N ALA A 164 -4.29 6.62 -4.40
CA ALA A 164 -3.50 6.89 -5.58
C ALA A 164 -2.68 8.18 -5.39
N LYS A 165 -1.39 8.16 -5.75
CA LYS A 165 -0.55 9.37 -5.74
C LYS A 165 -0.82 10.17 -7.02
N ILE A 166 -1.85 11.00 -7.01
CA ILE A 166 -2.26 11.83 -8.15
C ILE A 166 -1.98 13.32 -7.96
N PHE A 167 -1.60 13.74 -6.75
CA PHE A 167 -1.20 15.10 -6.41
C PHE A 167 0.24 15.11 -5.90
N ASP A 168 0.99 16.19 -6.14
CA ASP A 168 2.33 16.37 -5.59
C ASP A 168 2.29 16.62 -4.08
N GLU A 169 1.27 17.34 -3.62
CA GLU A 169 1.01 17.59 -2.20
C GLU A 169 0.05 16.55 -1.62
N GLN A 170 0.17 16.33 -0.32
CA GLN A 170 -0.72 15.44 0.40
C GLN A 170 -2.12 16.05 0.47
N ALA A 171 -3.15 15.25 0.14
CA ALA A 171 -4.53 15.68 0.28
C ALA A 171 -4.88 15.94 1.76
N GLU A 172 -5.56 17.06 2.04
CA GLU A 172 -5.92 17.47 3.39
C GLU A 172 -7.38 17.85 3.52
N ILE A 173 -8.05 17.24 4.49
CA ILE A 173 -9.36 17.68 5.00
C ILE A 173 -9.20 17.83 6.50
N CYS A 174 -9.11 19.09 6.97
CA CYS A 174 -8.88 19.36 8.37
C CYS A 174 -10.20 19.47 9.14
N CYS A 175 -10.22 18.92 10.35
CA CYS A 175 -11.31 19.14 11.31
C CYS A 175 -11.42 20.63 11.63
N ASP A 176 -12.60 21.22 11.43
CA ASP A 176 -12.85 22.65 11.67
C ASP A 176 -12.77 23.05 13.17
N PHE A 177 -12.71 22.07 14.08
CA PHE A 177 -12.56 22.31 15.52
C PHE A 177 -11.12 22.16 16.01
N CYS A 178 -10.47 21.01 15.74
CA CYS A 178 -9.15 20.71 16.31
C CYS A 178 -8.00 20.77 15.30
N GLY A 179 -8.28 21.02 14.01
CA GLY A 179 -7.27 21.18 12.96
C GLY A 179 -6.62 19.87 12.46
N LYS A 180 -6.96 18.71 13.01
CA LYS A 180 -6.41 17.44 12.53
C LYS A 180 -6.77 17.17 11.07
N ASN A 181 -5.82 16.66 10.29
CA ASN A 181 -6.11 16.13 8.95
C ASN A 181 -6.86 14.81 9.07
N LEU A 182 -8.14 14.83 8.73
CA LEU A 182 -9.06 13.68 8.85
C LEU A 182 -8.69 12.53 7.91
N LEU A 183 -8.02 12.79 6.79
CA LEU A 183 -7.61 11.76 5.84
C LEU A 183 -6.41 10.92 6.31
N LEU A 184 -5.72 11.34 7.39
CA LEU A 184 -4.61 10.59 7.99
C LEU A 184 -5.05 9.71 9.17
N GLU A 185 -6.26 9.89 9.67
CA GLU A 185 -6.79 9.12 10.79
C GLU A 185 -7.33 7.76 10.30
N SER A 186 -7.37 6.77 11.16
CA SER A 186 -7.94 5.44 10.87
C SER A 186 -9.44 5.50 10.57
N GLU A 187 -10.12 6.50 11.10
CA GLU A 187 -11.50 6.88 10.81
C GLU A 187 -11.49 8.34 10.36
N HIS A 188 -11.87 8.61 9.10
CA HIS A 188 -11.75 9.92 8.45
C HIS A 188 -12.70 10.99 8.98
N GLY A 189 -13.57 10.68 9.94
CA GLY A 189 -14.52 11.65 10.49
C GLY A 189 -15.74 11.89 9.61
N ASN A 190 -16.36 13.05 9.78
CA ASN A 190 -17.64 13.39 9.15
C ASN A 190 -17.58 14.72 8.42
N TYR A 191 -18.43 14.88 7.40
CA TYR A 191 -18.84 16.21 6.92
C TYR A 191 -20.33 16.41 7.16
N VAL A 192 -20.69 17.63 7.52
CA VAL A 192 -22.05 17.98 7.94
C VAL A 192 -22.53 19.21 7.18
N LEU A 193 -23.63 19.04 6.48
CA LEU A 193 -24.31 20.12 5.75
C LEU A 193 -25.30 20.84 6.66
N LEU A 194 -25.32 22.18 6.58
CA LEU A 194 -26.11 23.06 7.42
C LEU A 194 -27.12 23.87 6.60
N LYS A 195 -28.29 24.18 7.21
CA LYS A 195 -29.31 25.05 6.67
C LYS A 195 -29.81 26.05 7.72
N GLU A 196 -30.46 27.13 7.30
CA GLU A 196 -31.15 28.06 8.22
C GLU A 196 -32.40 27.46 8.84
N GLN A 197 -32.69 27.82 10.09
CA GLN A 197 -33.83 27.29 10.88
C GLN A 197 -35.20 27.65 10.33
N ASN A 198 -35.34 28.77 9.62
CA ASN A 198 -36.64 29.35 9.25
C ASN A 198 -37.14 28.96 7.84
N GLN A 199 -36.48 28.07 7.15
CA GLN A 199 -36.91 27.62 5.82
C GLN A 199 -37.82 26.38 5.92
N GLN A 200 -39.09 26.62 6.33
CA GLN A 200 -40.09 25.56 6.54
C GLN A 200 -40.78 25.06 5.27
N ASN A 201 -40.71 25.79 4.16
CA ASN A 201 -41.48 25.43 2.95
C ASN A 201 -40.78 25.81 1.64
N ASP A 202 -39.59 25.30 1.37
CA ASP A 202 -39.03 25.40 0.03
C ASP A 202 -39.16 24.06 -0.68
N GLU A 203 -40.25 23.90 -1.44
CA GLU A 203 -40.46 22.82 -2.39
C GLU A 203 -39.40 22.81 -3.52
N TYR A 204 -38.60 23.89 -3.65
CA TYR A 204 -37.64 24.07 -4.76
C TYR A 204 -36.23 24.58 -4.39
N GLY A 205 -35.90 24.81 -3.15
CA GLY A 205 -34.60 25.39 -2.81
C GLY A 205 -33.93 24.76 -1.58
N LYS A 206 -33.23 23.62 -1.76
CA LYS A 206 -32.31 23.18 -0.73
C LYS A 206 -31.14 24.16 -0.68
N GLN A 207 -31.18 25.14 0.19
CA GLN A 207 -30.08 26.07 0.42
C GLN A 207 -29.14 25.51 1.45
N TYR A 208 -27.94 25.14 1.05
CA TYR A 208 -26.87 24.83 1.99
C TYR A 208 -26.17 26.14 2.41
N LYS A 209 -26.29 26.49 3.67
CA LYS A 209 -25.72 27.70 4.26
C LYS A 209 -24.43 27.47 5.03
N GLY A 210 -23.88 26.26 4.96
CA GLY A 210 -22.59 25.90 5.54
C GLY A 210 -22.30 24.43 5.43
N VAL A 211 -21.02 24.12 5.53
CA VAL A 211 -20.49 22.78 5.70
C VAL A 211 -19.34 22.81 6.68
N TYR A 212 -19.25 21.83 7.55
CA TYR A 212 -18.06 21.64 8.38
C TYR A 212 -17.56 20.22 8.33
N PHE A 213 -16.28 20.05 8.64
CA PHE A 213 -15.59 18.78 8.76
C PHE A 213 -15.22 18.54 10.23
N ALA A 214 -15.47 17.34 10.76
CA ALA A 214 -15.24 17.05 12.16
C ALA A 214 -14.72 15.63 12.41
N CYS A 215 -13.85 15.50 13.43
CA CYS A 215 -13.65 14.19 14.06
C CYS A 215 -14.99 13.74 14.66
N ARG A 216 -15.23 12.42 14.70
CA ARG A 216 -16.42 11.86 15.34
C ARG A 216 -16.42 12.15 16.86
N GLY A 217 -17.60 12.36 17.43
CA GLY A 217 -17.78 12.60 18.85
C GLY A 217 -17.59 14.06 19.27
N ASP A 218 -16.62 14.36 20.14
CA ASP A 218 -16.52 15.66 20.81
C ASP A 218 -16.37 16.86 19.87
N CYS A 219 -15.58 16.73 18.80
CA CYS A 219 -15.40 17.80 17.82
C CYS A 219 -16.69 18.10 17.05
N ASP A 220 -17.41 17.05 16.63
CA ASP A 220 -18.68 17.15 15.93
C ASP A 220 -19.75 17.81 16.84
N ASN A 221 -19.89 17.31 18.06
CA ASN A 221 -20.81 17.90 19.07
C ASN A 221 -20.52 19.38 19.34
N ALA A 222 -19.24 19.74 19.45
CA ALA A 222 -18.84 21.14 19.71
C ALA A 222 -19.21 22.04 18.51
N LEU A 223 -18.95 21.60 17.28
CA LEU A 223 -19.30 22.35 16.07
C LEU A 223 -20.81 22.47 15.89
N GLU A 224 -21.57 21.39 16.11
CA GLU A 224 -23.01 21.40 16.07
C GLU A 224 -23.58 22.47 17.03
N TYR A 225 -23.07 22.51 18.26
CA TYR A 225 -23.49 23.55 19.26
C TYR A 225 -23.15 24.96 18.79
N ILE A 226 -21.94 25.19 18.23
CA ILE A 226 -21.52 26.51 17.72
C ILE A 226 -22.44 26.97 16.58
N TYR A 227 -22.72 26.09 15.62
CA TYR A 227 -23.55 26.45 14.47
C TYR A 227 -25.02 26.62 14.82
N ARG A 228 -25.57 25.86 15.76
CA ARG A 228 -26.91 26.07 16.30
C ARG A 228 -27.07 27.46 16.93
N LYS A 229 -26.07 27.96 17.66
CA LYS A 229 -26.06 29.31 18.19
C LYS A 229 -26.05 30.41 17.11
N LYS A 230 -25.54 30.08 15.92
CA LYS A 230 -25.59 30.99 14.75
C LYS A 230 -26.90 30.87 13.94
N GLY A 231 -27.88 30.10 14.42
CA GLY A 231 -29.16 29.87 13.72
C GLY A 231 -29.07 28.87 12.57
N LEU A 232 -27.98 28.13 12.48
CA LEU A 232 -27.82 27.08 11.48
C LEU A 232 -28.10 25.72 12.09
N HIS A 233 -28.80 24.90 11.34
CA HIS A 233 -29.19 23.55 11.76
C HIS A 233 -28.63 22.49 10.84
N PHE A 234 -28.39 21.35 11.41
CA PHE A 234 -28.04 20.11 10.73
C PHE A 234 -29.08 19.78 9.65
N TYR A 235 -28.60 19.57 8.44
CA TYR A 235 -29.38 19.09 7.30
C TYR A 235 -28.99 17.68 6.86
N GLY A 236 -27.71 17.39 6.74
CA GLY A 236 -27.16 16.10 6.37
C GLY A 236 -25.85 15.85 7.10
N TRP A 237 -25.69 14.62 7.57
CA TRP A 237 -24.50 14.13 8.24
C TRP A 237 -24.01 12.90 7.48
N GLU A 238 -22.77 12.91 7.03
CA GLU A 238 -22.20 11.83 6.25
C GLU A 238 -20.76 11.54 6.66
N SER A 239 -20.39 10.25 6.59
CA SER A 239 -19.03 9.80 6.85
C SER A 239 -18.11 10.10 5.67
N ILE A 240 -16.94 10.67 5.93
CA ILE A 240 -15.89 10.80 4.92
C ILE A 240 -15.37 9.42 4.50
N ASP A 241 -15.39 8.40 5.39
CA ASP A 241 -15.04 7.02 5.04
C ASP A 241 -15.97 6.45 3.96
N ASP A 242 -17.28 6.71 4.08
CA ASP A 242 -18.23 6.28 3.06
C ASP A 242 -18.01 7.01 1.73
N LEU A 243 -17.66 8.30 1.77
CA LEU A 243 -17.30 9.08 0.58
C LEU A 243 -16.02 8.57 -0.09
N CYS A 244 -15.10 7.94 0.64
CA CYS A 244 -13.92 7.30 0.07
C CYS A 244 -14.22 5.95 -0.65
N ILE A 245 -15.48 5.51 -0.68
CA ILE A 245 -15.92 4.35 -1.45
C ILE A 245 -16.22 4.79 -2.90
N PRO A 246 -15.59 4.21 -3.93
CA PRO A 246 -15.71 4.67 -5.31
C PRO A 246 -17.13 4.86 -5.83
N SER A 247 -18.05 3.90 -5.58
CA SER A 247 -19.44 3.99 -6.03
C SER A 247 -20.22 5.09 -5.28
N VAL A 248 -20.01 5.23 -3.98
CA VAL A 248 -20.65 6.29 -3.16
C VAL A 248 -20.16 7.66 -3.60
N TRP A 249 -18.86 7.81 -3.85
CA TRP A 249 -18.28 9.07 -4.32
C TRP A 249 -18.91 9.53 -5.65
N ILE A 250 -19.05 8.61 -6.62
CA ILE A 250 -19.69 8.91 -7.91
C ILE A 250 -21.13 9.37 -7.70
N GLU A 251 -21.90 8.68 -6.87
CA GLU A 251 -23.30 9.06 -6.56
C GLU A 251 -23.37 10.46 -5.92
N LYS A 252 -22.51 10.73 -4.94
CA LYS A 252 -22.51 12.01 -4.21
C LYS A 252 -22.06 13.18 -5.09
N ILE A 253 -21.01 13.02 -5.93
CA ILE A 253 -20.60 14.08 -6.85
C ILE A 253 -21.66 14.35 -7.93
N MET A 254 -22.32 13.30 -8.43
CA MET A 254 -23.42 13.46 -9.38
C MET A 254 -24.63 14.17 -8.74
N ALA A 255 -24.97 13.82 -7.50
CA ALA A 255 -26.02 14.51 -6.74
C ALA A 255 -25.67 16.01 -6.51
N PHE A 256 -24.40 16.29 -6.19
CA PHE A 256 -23.91 17.66 -6.02
C PHE A 256 -24.00 18.47 -7.32
N ILE A 257 -23.55 17.90 -8.45
CA ILE A 257 -23.64 18.53 -9.78
C ILE A 257 -25.11 18.78 -10.19
N ASN A 258 -25.98 17.79 -9.97
CA ASN A 258 -27.41 17.93 -10.27
C ASN A 258 -28.05 19.03 -9.41
N GLY A 259 -27.65 19.15 -8.14
CA GLY A 259 -28.10 20.25 -7.26
C GLY A 259 -27.74 21.61 -7.83
N ILE A 260 -26.50 21.80 -8.29
CA ILE A 260 -26.06 23.04 -8.94
C ILE A 260 -26.88 23.32 -10.21
N GLN A 261 -27.11 22.33 -11.06
CA GLN A 261 -27.92 22.47 -12.27
C GLN A 261 -29.37 22.86 -11.98
N GLN A 262 -29.94 22.38 -10.86
CA GLN A 262 -31.28 22.73 -10.39
C GLN A 262 -31.32 24.05 -9.63
N LYS A 263 -30.26 24.86 -9.70
CA LYS A 263 -30.14 26.16 -9.01
C LYS A 263 -30.32 26.06 -7.48
N GLN A 264 -29.83 24.97 -6.88
CA GLN A 264 -29.69 24.95 -5.43
C GLN A 264 -28.72 26.06 -5.01
N ASP A 265 -29.21 26.98 -4.21
CA ASP A 265 -28.42 28.11 -3.72
C ASP A 265 -27.45 27.64 -2.66
N MET A 266 -26.17 27.90 -2.89
CA MET A 266 -25.06 27.55 -2.00
C MET A 266 -24.15 28.77 -1.91
N ASP A 267 -23.78 29.18 -0.69
CA ASP A 267 -22.80 30.26 -0.57
C ASP A 267 -21.42 29.82 -1.07
N ALA A 268 -20.58 30.79 -1.43
CA ALA A 268 -19.30 30.54 -2.06
C ALA A 268 -18.34 29.72 -1.17
N ASP A 269 -18.37 29.92 0.14
CA ASP A 269 -17.51 29.18 1.08
C ASP A 269 -17.93 27.70 1.16
N THR A 270 -19.22 27.43 1.27
CA THR A 270 -19.77 26.07 1.26
C THR A 270 -19.44 25.36 -0.06
N PHE A 271 -19.57 26.04 -1.20
CA PHE A 271 -19.22 25.48 -2.50
C PHE A 271 -17.73 25.12 -2.58
N GLU A 272 -16.83 26.02 -2.17
CA GLU A 272 -15.39 25.75 -2.21
C GLU A 272 -14.98 24.63 -1.25
N LYS A 273 -15.58 24.55 -0.06
CA LYS A 273 -15.36 23.44 0.88
C LYS A 273 -15.83 22.09 0.31
N MET A 274 -17.00 22.05 -0.32
CA MET A 274 -17.50 20.83 -0.96
C MET A 274 -16.63 20.43 -2.15
N LYS A 275 -16.20 21.37 -2.96
CA LYS A 275 -15.25 21.12 -4.05
C LYS A 275 -13.94 20.56 -3.52
N LYS A 276 -13.37 21.14 -2.47
CA LYS A 276 -12.16 20.65 -1.79
C LYS A 276 -12.36 19.23 -1.24
N LEU A 277 -13.52 18.93 -0.65
CA LEU A 277 -13.86 17.60 -0.15
C LEU A 277 -13.76 16.55 -1.28
N PHE A 278 -14.44 16.79 -2.42
CA PHE A 278 -14.42 15.86 -3.54
C PHE A 278 -13.03 15.70 -4.18
N ILE A 279 -12.28 16.81 -4.35
CA ILE A 279 -10.93 16.76 -4.91
C ILE A 279 -10.00 15.96 -4.00
N ASN A 280 -10.01 16.22 -2.69
CA ASN A 280 -9.07 15.59 -1.76
C ASN A 280 -9.42 14.14 -1.40
N THR A 281 -10.68 13.72 -1.58
CA THR A 281 -11.08 12.31 -1.45
C THR A 281 -10.85 11.51 -2.74
N PHE A 282 -10.66 12.14 -3.89
CA PHE A 282 -10.47 11.46 -5.17
C PHE A 282 -9.31 10.45 -5.18
N PRO A 283 -8.13 10.69 -4.57
CA PRO A 283 -7.06 9.70 -4.50
C PRO A 283 -7.50 8.37 -3.87
N TYR A 284 -8.43 8.42 -2.92
CA TYR A 284 -8.92 7.24 -2.18
C TYR A 284 -9.89 6.38 -2.99
N ILE A 285 -10.52 6.94 -4.03
CA ILE A 285 -11.49 6.23 -4.87
C ILE A 285 -10.90 5.65 -6.17
N ALA A 286 -9.71 6.08 -6.58
CA ALA A 286 -9.06 5.62 -7.81
C ALA A 286 -8.51 4.18 -7.67
N ARG A 287 -9.34 3.22 -7.27
CA ARG A 287 -9.00 1.85 -6.90
C ARG A 287 -10.19 0.90 -6.94
N HIS A 288 -9.96 -0.39 -6.75
CA HIS A 288 -11.04 -1.38 -6.64
C HIS A 288 -11.73 -1.34 -5.26
N LEU A 289 -13.01 -1.70 -5.23
CA LEU A 289 -13.76 -1.89 -3.99
C LEU A 289 -13.26 -3.12 -3.23
N THR A 290 -12.99 -2.96 -1.93
CA THR A 290 -12.76 -4.08 -1.01
C THR A 290 -14.04 -4.88 -0.77
N GLN A 291 -13.92 -6.09 -0.21
CA GLN A 291 -15.08 -6.89 0.18
C GLN A 291 -15.90 -6.20 1.29
N LYS A 292 -15.23 -5.56 2.25
CA LYS A 292 -15.87 -4.79 3.33
C LYS A 292 -16.70 -3.62 2.77
N GLU A 293 -16.14 -2.87 1.82
CA GLU A 293 -16.84 -1.76 1.17
C GLU A 293 -18.03 -2.21 0.34
N ARG A 294 -17.93 -3.33 -0.38
CA ARG A 294 -19.10 -3.92 -1.08
C ARG A 294 -20.24 -4.25 -0.12
N GLN A 295 -19.93 -4.76 1.07
CA GLN A 295 -20.93 -5.02 2.10
C GLN A 295 -21.51 -3.70 2.63
N ARG A 296 -20.67 -2.67 2.87
CA ARG A 296 -21.12 -1.35 3.30
C ARG A 296 -22.07 -0.71 2.28
N VAL A 297 -21.72 -0.74 0.99
CA VAL A 297 -22.60 -0.25 -0.09
C VAL A 297 -23.97 -0.91 -0.05
N LYS A 298 -24.03 -2.24 0.11
CA LYS A 298 -25.33 -2.96 0.25
C LYS A 298 -26.14 -2.44 1.44
N THR A 299 -25.47 -2.16 2.56
CA THR A 299 -26.13 -1.60 3.75
C THR A 299 -26.65 -0.20 3.47
N LEU A 300 -25.84 0.67 2.84
CA LEU A 300 -26.25 2.03 2.50
C LEU A 300 -27.47 2.05 1.56
N LEU A 301 -27.45 1.23 0.50
CA LEU A 301 -28.57 1.10 -0.42
C LEU A 301 -29.86 0.55 0.21
N SER A 302 -29.78 -0.06 1.38
CA SER A 302 -30.96 -0.53 2.12
C SER A 302 -31.57 0.56 3.01
N ILE A 303 -30.93 1.72 3.17
CA ILE A 303 -31.43 2.85 3.96
C ILE A 303 -32.37 3.65 3.08
N PRO A 304 -33.64 3.89 3.49
CA PRO A 304 -34.53 4.77 2.77
C PRO A 304 -33.93 6.17 2.62
N HIS A 305 -33.89 6.73 1.43
CA HIS A 305 -33.35 8.05 1.09
C HIS A 305 -31.82 8.18 0.98
N PHE A 306 -31.12 7.07 0.88
CA PHE A 306 -29.70 7.12 0.53
C PHE A 306 -29.50 7.36 -0.97
#